data_b96d32b06f14f4ae58cf32de1ea2331a
#
_entry.id   b96d32b06f14f4ae58cf32de1ea2331a
#
_cell.length_a   1.000
_cell.length_b   1.000
_cell.length_c   1.000
_cell.angle_alpha   90.00
_cell.angle_beta   90.00
_cell.angle_gamma   90.00
#
_symmetry.space_group_name_H-M   'P 1'
#
loop_
_entity.id
_entity.type
_entity.pdbx_description
1 polymer ?
#
loop_
_entity_poly.entity_id
_entity_poly.type
_entity_poly.pdbx_seq_one_letter_code
_entity_poly.pdbx_strand_id
1 'polypeptide(L)'
;MTRLTLFLLTVSVLAGCAKKPLIYEWGSYEDQIYVLYSDPGKVPVEEQIEDLERDYQLARSENKPVPPGYHAHLGYLYYQLGKADQALQSFETEKALFPESTRYMDLLISRMPRT
;
A
#
# COMPACT_ATOMS: atom_id res chain seq x y z
N MET A 1 -46.61 -1.77 -26.20
CA MET A 1 -45.35 -2.45 -26.44
C MET A 1 -44.16 -1.51 -26.52
N THR A 2 -44.19 -0.41 -27.20
CA THR A 2 -43.08 0.56 -27.31
C THR A 2 -42.65 1.21 -25.97
N ARG A 3 -43.58 1.45 -25.04
CA ARG A 3 -43.27 2.03 -23.71
C ARG A 3 -42.62 1.02 -22.76
N LEU A 4 -42.95 -0.25 -22.89
CA LEU A 4 -42.38 -1.33 -22.07
C LEU A 4 -40.94 -1.67 -22.52
N THR A 5 -40.68 -1.67 -23.83
CA THR A 5 -39.36 -1.86 -24.40
C THR A 5 -38.40 -0.73 -24.09
N LEU A 6 -38.91 0.53 -24.06
CA LEU A 6 -38.12 1.68 -23.66
C LEU A 6 -37.73 1.63 -22.17
N PHE A 7 -38.62 1.13 -21.32
CA PHE A 7 -38.36 0.98 -19.88
C PHE A 7 -37.33 -0.13 -19.59
N LEU A 8 -37.36 -1.23 -20.33
CA LEU A 8 -36.38 -2.30 -20.26
C LEU A 8 -34.99 -1.84 -20.74
N LEU A 9 -34.93 -0.96 -21.75
CA LEU A 9 -33.65 -0.44 -22.25
C LEU A 9 -32.98 0.52 -21.25
N THR A 10 -33.79 1.33 -20.54
CA THR A 10 -33.24 2.25 -19.51
C THR A 10 -32.75 1.54 -18.27
N VAL A 11 -33.31 0.41 -17.87
CA VAL A 11 -32.86 -0.40 -16.73
C VAL A 11 -31.52 -1.10 -17.03
N SER A 12 -31.27 -1.48 -18.28
CA SER A 12 -30.03 -2.15 -18.68
C SER A 12 -28.80 -1.23 -18.62
N VAL A 13 -28.96 0.08 -18.74
CA VAL A 13 -27.84 1.05 -18.71
C VAL A 13 -27.35 1.33 -17.28
N LEU A 14 -28.18 1.08 -16.26
CA LEU A 14 -27.84 1.32 -14.85
C LEU A 14 -27.04 0.19 -14.20
N ALA A 15 -26.90 -0.96 -14.84
CA ALA A 15 -26.16 -2.12 -14.31
C ALA A 15 -24.64 -2.07 -14.55
N GLY A 16 -24.12 -1.01 -15.17
CA GLY A 16 -22.74 -0.94 -15.69
C GLY A 16 -21.65 -0.50 -14.73
N CYS A 17 -21.93 -0.16 -13.48
CA CYS A 17 -20.95 0.36 -12.54
C CYS A 17 -20.66 -0.57 -11.34
N ALA A 18 -20.43 -1.86 -11.57
CA ALA A 18 -19.86 -2.71 -10.53
C ALA A 18 -18.38 -2.35 -10.37
N LYS A 19 -18.00 -1.74 -9.22
CA LYS A 19 -16.58 -1.54 -8.88
C LYS A 19 -15.92 -2.92 -8.83
N LYS A 20 -14.87 -3.11 -9.64
CA LYS A 20 -14.04 -4.32 -9.54
C LYS A 20 -13.42 -4.36 -8.14
N PRO A 21 -13.42 -5.52 -7.46
CA PRO A 21 -12.74 -5.65 -6.19
C PRO A 21 -11.25 -5.33 -6.37
N LEU A 22 -10.67 -4.53 -5.47
CA LEU A 22 -9.24 -4.24 -5.47
C LEU A 22 -8.47 -5.53 -5.16
N ILE A 23 -7.39 -5.76 -5.92
CA ILE A 23 -6.50 -6.92 -5.72
C ILE A 23 -5.72 -6.77 -4.41
N TYR A 24 -5.29 -5.54 -4.10
CA TYR A 24 -4.50 -5.20 -2.92
C TYR A 24 -5.33 -4.45 -1.89
N GLU A 25 -4.99 -4.64 -0.61
CA GLU A 25 -5.44 -3.75 0.47
C GLU A 25 -4.49 -2.54 0.55
N TRP A 26 -4.99 -1.38 0.16
CA TRP A 26 -4.20 -0.15 0.10
C TRP A 26 -4.13 0.57 1.46
N GLY A 27 -5.20 0.50 2.26
CA GLY A 27 -5.27 1.18 3.55
C GLY A 27 -4.86 2.64 3.47
N SER A 28 -4.03 3.07 4.42
CA SER A 28 -3.47 4.43 4.49
C SER A 28 -2.20 4.64 3.62
N TYR A 29 -1.68 3.58 2.97
CA TYR A 29 -0.41 3.64 2.24
C TYR A 29 -0.39 4.70 1.14
N GLU A 30 -1.43 4.75 0.32
CA GLU A 30 -1.53 5.71 -0.79
C GLU A 30 -1.55 7.16 -0.30
N ASP A 31 -2.32 7.44 0.75
CA ASP A 31 -2.39 8.76 1.37
C ASP A 31 -1.06 9.16 2.00
N GLN A 32 -0.35 8.24 2.63
CA GLN A 32 0.97 8.51 3.21
C GLN A 32 2.00 8.84 2.13
N ILE A 33 2.00 8.13 1.01
CA ILE A 33 2.88 8.45 -0.13
C ILE A 33 2.54 9.83 -0.69
N TYR A 34 1.26 10.17 -0.81
CA TYR A 34 0.86 11.50 -1.26
C TYR A 34 1.37 12.60 -0.32
N VAL A 35 1.18 12.43 1.00
CA VAL A 35 1.63 13.41 2.00
C VAL A 35 3.15 13.53 2.05
N LEU A 36 3.89 12.45 1.85
CA LEU A 36 5.36 12.47 1.79
C LEU A 36 5.89 13.48 0.75
N TYR A 37 5.20 13.64 -0.36
CA TYR A 37 5.60 14.55 -1.44
C TYR A 37 4.93 15.92 -1.38
N SER A 38 3.68 16.00 -0.89
CA SER A 38 2.91 17.24 -0.90
C SER A 38 3.12 18.09 0.36
N ASP A 39 3.31 17.46 1.52
CA ASP A 39 3.48 18.13 2.81
C ASP A 39 4.37 17.29 3.75
N PRO A 40 5.69 17.21 3.44
CA PRO A 40 6.63 16.41 4.21
C PRO A 40 6.65 16.81 5.69
N GLY A 41 6.55 15.83 6.59
CA GLY A 41 6.59 16.05 8.02
C GLY A 41 5.26 16.42 8.66
N LYS A 42 4.16 16.47 7.90
CA LYS A 42 2.81 16.74 8.42
C LYS A 42 2.34 15.67 9.41
N VAL A 43 2.64 14.41 9.13
CA VAL A 43 2.28 13.28 9.99
C VAL A 43 3.55 12.72 10.63
N PRO A 44 3.60 12.54 11.97
CA PRO A 44 4.74 11.93 12.64
C PRO A 44 5.05 10.53 12.09
N VAL A 45 6.34 10.19 12.06
CA VAL A 45 6.79 8.89 11.50
C VAL A 45 6.20 7.72 12.28
N GLU A 46 6.13 7.84 13.59
CA GLU A 46 5.54 6.84 14.47
C GLU A 46 4.08 6.57 14.15
N GLU A 47 3.30 7.62 13.94
CA GLU A 47 1.88 7.51 13.57
C GLU A 47 1.70 6.84 12.21
N GLN A 48 2.56 7.17 11.24
CA GLN A 48 2.55 6.51 9.92
C GLN A 48 2.82 5.00 10.03
N ILE A 49 3.77 4.60 10.89
CA ILE A 49 4.08 3.19 11.13
C ILE A 49 2.88 2.48 11.76
N GLU A 50 2.28 3.06 12.81
CA GLU A 50 1.12 2.48 13.48
C GLU A 50 -0.06 2.27 12.52
N ASP A 51 -0.32 3.23 11.66
CA ASP A 51 -1.37 3.13 10.64
C ASP A 51 -1.10 1.99 9.65
N LEU A 52 0.12 1.91 9.11
CA LEU A 52 0.49 0.84 8.18
C LEU A 52 0.42 -0.54 8.85
N GLU A 53 0.91 -0.69 10.07
CA GLU A 53 0.85 -1.96 10.79
C GLU A 53 -0.59 -2.40 11.06
N ARG A 54 -1.47 -1.47 11.41
CA ARG A 54 -2.90 -1.73 11.57
C ARG A 54 -3.54 -2.18 10.25
N ASP A 55 -3.24 -1.49 9.16
CA ASP A 55 -3.74 -1.83 7.81
C ASP A 55 -3.24 -3.20 7.37
N TYR A 56 -2.00 -3.56 7.72
CA TYR A 56 -1.45 -4.89 7.45
C TYR A 56 -2.21 -5.99 8.20
N GLN A 57 -2.57 -5.78 9.47
CA GLN A 57 -3.39 -6.74 10.20
C GLN A 57 -4.78 -6.89 9.58
N LEU A 58 -5.38 -5.79 9.12
CA LEU A 58 -6.65 -5.82 8.40
C LEU A 58 -6.53 -6.61 7.09
N ALA A 59 -5.53 -6.32 6.29
CA ALA A 59 -5.25 -7.03 5.04
C ALA A 59 -5.13 -8.54 5.26
N ARG A 60 -4.38 -8.93 6.29
CA ARG A 60 -4.25 -10.36 6.67
C ARG A 60 -5.57 -10.99 7.07
N SER A 61 -6.39 -10.28 7.84
CA SER A 61 -7.71 -10.79 8.28
C SER A 61 -8.67 -11.00 7.11
N GLU A 62 -8.53 -10.20 6.05
CA GLU A 62 -9.33 -10.28 4.83
C GLU A 62 -8.70 -11.16 3.73
N ASN A 63 -7.56 -11.77 4.00
CA ASN A 63 -6.82 -12.58 3.02
C ASN A 63 -6.42 -11.79 1.76
N LYS A 64 -6.14 -10.51 1.92
CA LYS A 64 -5.69 -9.61 0.84
C LYS A 64 -4.21 -9.30 0.96
N PRO A 65 -3.45 -9.31 -0.15
CA PRO A 65 -2.07 -8.85 -0.12
C PRO A 65 -1.99 -7.32 -0.02
N VAL A 66 -0.90 -6.81 0.56
CA VAL A 66 -0.55 -5.39 0.50
C VAL A 66 0.10 -5.06 -0.85
N PRO A 67 0.01 -3.78 -1.31
CA PRO A 67 0.53 -3.41 -2.63
C PRO A 67 2.06 -3.42 -2.69
N PRO A 68 2.63 -3.50 -3.92
CA PRO A 68 4.05 -3.25 -4.13
C PRO A 68 4.45 -1.88 -3.58
N GLY A 69 5.61 -1.82 -2.90
CA GLY A 69 6.10 -0.60 -2.27
C GLY A 69 5.69 -0.42 -0.81
N TYR A 70 4.68 -1.16 -0.34
CA TYR A 70 4.21 -1.07 1.05
C TYR A 70 5.34 -1.35 2.06
N HIS A 71 6.01 -2.50 1.93
CA HIS A 71 7.11 -2.86 2.83
C HIS A 71 8.36 -2.00 2.62
N ALA A 72 8.57 -1.50 1.41
CA ALA A 72 9.64 -0.54 1.13
C ALA A 72 9.43 0.77 1.89
N HIS A 73 8.19 1.30 1.88
CA HIS A 73 7.84 2.51 2.62
C HIS A 73 7.92 2.29 4.14
N LEU A 74 7.39 1.19 4.64
CA LEU A 74 7.48 0.82 6.06
C LEU A 74 8.95 0.71 6.51
N GLY A 75 9.80 0.08 5.70
CA GLY A 75 11.24 -0.01 5.95
C GLY A 75 11.92 1.36 5.99
N TYR A 76 11.54 2.27 5.10
CA TYR A 76 12.03 3.65 5.10
C TYR A 76 11.65 4.41 6.38
N LEU A 77 10.42 4.25 6.85
CA LEU A 77 9.95 4.86 8.11
C LEU A 77 10.73 4.31 9.32
N TYR A 78 10.92 3.00 9.40
CA TYR A 78 11.76 2.41 10.46
C TYR A 78 13.20 2.91 10.40
N TYR A 79 13.75 3.06 9.20
CA TYR A 79 15.09 3.63 9.02
C TYR A 79 15.19 5.05 9.56
N GLN A 80 14.18 5.90 9.33
CA GLN A 80 14.13 7.26 9.87
C GLN A 80 14.15 7.29 11.40
N LEU A 81 13.55 6.30 12.05
CA LEU A 81 13.57 6.16 13.51
C LEU A 81 14.84 5.48 14.05
N GLY A 82 15.82 5.13 13.20
CA GLY A 82 17.02 4.41 13.61
C GLY A 82 16.77 2.94 13.95
N LYS A 83 15.62 2.38 13.60
CA LYS A 83 15.25 0.99 13.84
C LYS A 83 15.76 0.11 12.68
N ALA A 84 17.08 -0.08 12.64
CA ALA A 84 17.77 -0.72 11.51
C ALA A 84 17.31 -2.16 11.24
N ASP A 85 17.08 -2.97 12.28
CA ASP A 85 16.66 -4.36 12.12
C ASP A 85 15.26 -4.46 11.49
N GLN A 86 14.32 -3.64 11.91
CA GLN A 86 12.97 -3.59 11.36
C GLN A 86 12.96 -3.04 9.93
N ALA A 87 13.81 -2.05 9.65
CA ALA A 87 14.00 -1.53 8.30
C ALA A 87 14.52 -2.61 7.36
N LEU A 88 15.55 -3.34 7.75
CA LEU A 88 16.13 -4.45 6.99
C LEU A 88 15.08 -5.53 6.72
N GLN A 89 14.35 -5.95 7.76
CA GLN A 89 13.30 -6.96 7.62
C GLN A 89 12.23 -6.53 6.62
N SER A 90 11.81 -5.26 6.65
CA SER A 90 10.82 -4.73 5.73
C SER A 90 11.32 -4.71 4.28
N PHE A 91 12.57 -4.27 4.05
CA PHE A 91 13.16 -4.28 2.70
C PHE A 91 13.33 -5.70 2.15
N GLU A 92 13.76 -6.65 2.98
CA GLU A 92 13.86 -8.06 2.57
C GLU A 92 12.47 -8.66 2.28
N THR A 93 11.44 -8.27 3.03
CA THR A 93 10.06 -8.69 2.75
C THR A 93 9.58 -8.15 1.41
N GLU A 94 9.86 -6.89 1.10
CA GLU A 94 9.52 -6.31 -0.22
C GLU A 94 10.17 -7.08 -1.35
N LYS A 95 11.45 -7.43 -1.22
CA LYS A 95 12.18 -8.24 -2.23
C LYS A 95 11.55 -9.62 -2.41
N ALA A 96 11.16 -10.26 -1.31
CA ALA A 96 10.57 -11.59 -1.36
C ALA A 96 9.19 -11.60 -2.03
N LEU A 97 8.36 -10.59 -1.78
CA LEU A 97 7.03 -10.45 -2.36
C LEU A 97 7.05 -9.92 -3.80
N PHE A 98 7.96 -9.02 -4.09
CA PHE A 98 8.09 -8.31 -5.36
C PHE A 98 9.54 -8.36 -5.86
N PRO A 99 9.97 -9.47 -6.48
CA PRO A 99 11.38 -9.67 -6.89
C PRO A 99 11.94 -8.60 -7.81
N GLU A 100 11.07 -7.91 -8.56
CA GLU A 100 11.43 -6.76 -9.40
C GLU A 100 11.98 -5.58 -8.60
N SER A 101 11.67 -5.50 -7.31
CA SER A 101 12.18 -4.45 -6.40
C SER A 101 13.60 -4.71 -5.91
N THR A 102 14.14 -5.90 -6.11
CA THR A 102 15.40 -6.38 -5.49
C THR A 102 16.54 -5.38 -5.63
N ARG A 103 16.77 -4.88 -6.84
CA ARG A 103 17.89 -3.95 -7.09
C ARG A 103 17.79 -2.66 -6.28
N TYR A 104 16.58 -2.13 -6.14
CA TYR A 104 16.35 -0.90 -5.38
C TYR A 104 16.43 -1.15 -3.88
N MET A 105 15.87 -2.25 -3.40
CA MET A 105 15.95 -2.62 -1.98
C MET A 105 17.40 -2.89 -1.56
N ASP A 106 18.18 -3.60 -2.37
CA ASP A 106 19.61 -3.83 -2.10
C ASP A 106 20.39 -2.51 -2.03
N LEU A 107 20.04 -1.54 -2.86
CA LEU A 107 20.63 -0.20 -2.78
C LEU A 107 20.31 0.48 -1.45
N LEU A 108 19.08 0.42 -0.98
CA LEU A 108 18.69 0.99 0.31
C LEU A 108 19.39 0.29 1.47
N ILE A 109 19.42 -1.03 1.47
CA ILE A 109 20.10 -1.84 2.48
C ILE A 109 21.60 -1.52 2.53
N SER A 110 22.24 -1.34 1.37
CA SER A 110 23.68 -1.03 1.31
C SER A 110 24.04 0.34 1.91
N ARG A 111 23.07 1.24 2.01
CA ARG A 111 23.23 2.58 2.60
C ARG A 111 22.92 2.63 4.10
N MET A 112 22.38 1.55 4.65
CA MET A 112 22.09 1.48 6.07
C MET A 112 23.40 1.43 6.88
N PRO A 113 23.44 2.03 8.09
CA PRO A 113 24.57 1.90 8.99
C PRO A 113 24.83 0.42 9.29
N ARG A 114 26.07 -0.01 9.15
CA ARG A 114 26.49 -1.33 9.59
C ARG A 114 26.68 -1.28 11.10
N THR A 115 25.90 -2.06 11.79
CA THR A 115 26.09 -2.31 13.22
C THR A 115 27.23 -3.27 13.44
#